data_899bb0417f79eeb45b8aca8e08ba0b4d
#
_entry.id   899bb0417f79eeb45b8aca8e08ba0b4d
#
_cell.length_a   1.000
_cell.length_b   1.000
_cell.length_c   1.000
_cell.angle_alpha   90.00
_cell.angle_beta   90.00
_cell.angle_gamma   90.00
#
_symmetry.space_group_name_H-M   'P 1'
#
loop_
_entity.id
_entity.type
_entity.pdbx_description
1 polymer ?
#
loop_
_entity_poly.entity_id
_entity_poly.type
_entity_poly.pdbx_seq_one_letter_code
_entity_poly.pdbx_strand_id
1 'polypeptide(L)'
;MNRSIPRSPRRRPRRAPAAALLALVALSTAGCSDGNEPETGTTPGTSQSGTPTPSPTVSQEETATPMDDDARENQALLAATTVSLAQAVKAAGKDEPDARPVAVELGRTERDAPHWTVTLAEDDGSAVARQVDAASGAVSDSPADDRPDGGRDDREERKTLLEEAETDASGAAKAATDRRPGTAIKAELEESGGTAVWQVEVVDQESFRTTTVDVDAGDGRVLREDTAD
;
A
#
# COMPACT_ATOMS: atom_id res chain seq x y z
N MET A 1 59.97 -4.40 17.34
CA MET A 1 60.09 -4.28 15.87
C MET A 1 58.71 -4.48 15.29
N ASN A 2 58.02 -3.39 15.02
CA ASN A 2 56.59 -3.37 14.64
C ASN A 2 56.55 -3.08 13.11
N ARG A 3 56.13 -4.06 12.30
CA ARG A 3 55.99 -3.88 10.86
C ARG A 3 54.56 -3.52 10.54
N SER A 4 54.36 -2.24 10.23
CA SER A 4 53.12 -1.72 9.66
C SER A 4 52.94 -2.18 8.21
N ILE A 5 51.85 -2.84 7.90
CA ILE A 5 51.44 -3.23 6.54
C ILE A 5 50.62 -2.11 5.94
N PRO A 6 50.90 -1.57 4.76
CA PRO A 6 50.12 -0.53 4.12
C PRO A 6 48.83 -1.12 3.51
N ARG A 7 47.66 -0.53 3.85
CA ARG A 7 46.37 -0.83 3.24
C ARG A 7 46.29 -0.16 1.85
N SER A 8 46.08 -0.97 0.83
CA SER A 8 45.80 -0.51 -0.55
C SER A 8 44.39 0.15 -0.63
N PRO A 9 44.23 1.26 -1.37
CA PRO A 9 42.93 1.89 -1.57
C PRO A 9 42.10 1.07 -2.55
N ARG A 10 40.91 0.65 -2.11
CA ARG A 10 39.92 0.01 -2.97
C ARG A 10 39.34 1.03 -3.94
N ARG A 11 39.53 0.81 -5.24
CA ARG A 11 38.91 1.58 -6.32
C ARG A 11 37.42 1.32 -6.37
N ARG A 12 36.63 2.38 -6.23
CA ARG A 12 35.15 2.35 -6.47
C ARG A 12 34.88 2.18 -7.96
N PRO A 13 33.99 1.29 -8.39
CA PRO A 13 33.52 1.24 -9.78
C PRO A 13 32.65 2.45 -10.09
N ARG A 14 32.97 3.14 -11.18
CA ARG A 14 32.14 4.23 -11.73
C ARG A 14 30.90 3.61 -12.36
N ARG A 15 29.73 3.97 -11.87
CA ARG A 15 28.45 3.66 -12.53
C ARG A 15 28.31 4.51 -13.79
N ALA A 16 28.09 3.86 -14.94
CA ALA A 16 27.73 4.50 -16.20
C ALA A 16 26.19 4.72 -16.22
N PRO A 17 25.71 5.85 -16.76
CA PRO A 17 24.27 6.06 -16.91
C PRO A 17 23.73 5.22 -18.06
N ALA A 18 22.71 4.41 -17.82
CA ALA A 18 21.93 3.73 -18.84
C ALA A 18 20.98 4.72 -19.50
N ALA A 19 21.13 4.90 -20.81
CA ALA A 19 20.28 5.74 -21.64
C ALA A 19 18.93 5.07 -21.85
N ALA A 20 17.85 5.80 -21.52
CA ALA A 20 16.48 5.43 -21.82
C ALA A 20 16.19 5.56 -23.33
N LEU A 21 15.77 4.47 -23.97
CA LEU A 21 15.23 4.45 -25.33
C LEU A 21 13.70 4.50 -25.24
N LEU A 22 13.14 5.66 -25.58
CA LEU A 22 11.72 5.87 -25.86
C LEU A 22 11.38 5.26 -27.23
N ALA A 23 10.51 4.27 -27.25
CA ALA A 23 9.86 3.80 -28.47
C ALA A 23 8.40 4.26 -28.50
N LEU A 24 8.13 5.28 -29.31
CA LEU A 24 6.79 5.72 -29.71
C LEU A 24 6.24 4.74 -30.75
N VAL A 25 5.11 4.11 -30.46
CA VAL A 25 4.28 3.44 -31.48
C VAL A 25 2.92 4.14 -31.51
N ALA A 26 2.71 4.95 -32.55
CA ALA A 26 1.42 5.47 -32.94
C ALA A 26 0.75 4.48 -33.89
N LEU A 27 -0.45 4.01 -33.58
CA LEU A 27 -1.36 3.38 -34.57
C LEU A 27 -2.71 4.09 -34.52
N SER A 28 -2.91 4.87 -35.57
CA SER A 28 -4.20 5.43 -35.99
C SER A 28 -4.96 4.39 -36.80
N THR A 29 -6.24 4.13 -36.50
CA THR A 29 -7.18 3.64 -37.47
C THR A 29 -8.52 4.31 -37.29
N ALA A 30 -8.82 5.18 -38.27
CA ALA A 30 -10.15 5.70 -38.53
C ALA A 30 -11.00 4.63 -39.22
N GLY A 31 -12.27 4.53 -38.85
CA GLY A 31 -13.26 3.72 -39.51
C GLY A 31 -14.63 4.38 -39.44
N CYS A 32 -14.98 5.18 -40.41
CA CYS A 32 -16.34 5.66 -40.70
C CYS A 32 -17.11 4.57 -41.47
N SER A 33 -18.40 4.41 -41.18
CA SER A 33 -19.45 3.96 -42.10
C SER A 33 -20.79 4.29 -41.48
N ASP A 34 -21.43 5.30 -41.93
CA ASP A 34 -22.40 5.52 -43.01
C ASP A 34 -23.65 4.64 -42.96
N GLY A 35 -24.77 5.32 -42.66
CA GLY A 35 -25.91 5.47 -43.55
C GLY A 35 -27.05 4.47 -43.35
N ASN A 36 -28.20 4.90 -42.85
CA ASN A 36 -29.43 4.82 -43.60
C ASN A 36 -30.63 5.50 -42.91
N GLU A 37 -31.14 6.56 -43.48
CA GLU A 37 -32.51 7.10 -43.35
C GLU A 37 -33.19 6.91 -44.72
N PRO A 38 -34.49 7.22 -44.90
CA PRO A 38 -35.71 6.97 -44.09
C PRO A 38 -36.82 6.33 -44.99
N GLU A 39 -37.88 5.86 -44.41
CA GLU A 39 -39.12 5.71 -45.18
C GLU A 39 -40.36 6.13 -44.33
N THR A 40 -41.11 7.04 -44.91
CA THR A 40 -42.39 7.58 -44.51
C THR A 40 -43.52 6.64 -44.82
N GLY A 41 -44.48 6.48 -43.92
CA GLY A 41 -45.73 5.77 -44.14
C GLY A 41 -46.87 6.31 -43.25
N THR A 42 -47.79 7.00 -43.88
CA THR A 42 -48.98 7.73 -43.42
C THR A 42 -50.12 6.81 -43.00
N THR A 43 -50.71 7.08 -41.86
CA THR A 43 -52.06 6.97 -41.24
C THR A 43 -53.21 6.22 -42.03
N PRO A 44 -54.42 5.97 -41.39
CA PRO A 44 -54.95 6.26 -40.06
C PRO A 44 -55.83 5.13 -39.44
N GLY A 45 -56.15 5.29 -38.14
CA GLY A 45 -57.45 4.93 -37.59
C GLY A 45 -57.58 3.67 -36.77
N THR A 46 -57.85 3.82 -35.50
CA THR A 46 -59.09 3.36 -34.82
C THR A 46 -58.89 3.42 -33.31
N SER A 47 -59.79 4.15 -32.64
CA SER A 47 -59.92 4.22 -31.19
C SER A 47 -60.23 2.84 -30.61
N GLN A 48 -59.44 2.41 -29.57
CA GLN A 48 -59.90 1.48 -28.56
C GLN A 48 -59.39 1.88 -27.19
N SER A 49 -60.36 2.09 -26.30
CA SER A 49 -60.10 2.19 -24.85
C SER A 49 -59.38 0.94 -24.36
N GLY A 50 -58.15 1.09 -23.87
CA GLY A 50 -57.37 0.05 -23.21
C GLY A 50 -56.89 0.56 -21.87
N THR A 51 -57.26 -0.15 -20.85
CA THR A 51 -56.85 -0.14 -19.44
C THR A 51 -55.40 0.33 -19.23
N PRO A 52 -55.09 1.14 -18.19
CA PRO A 52 -53.74 1.51 -17.88
C PRO A 52 -52.94 0.29 -17.45
N THR A 53 -52.08 -0.18 -18.32
CA THR A 53 -51.01 -1.14 -17.99
C THR A 53 -50.04 -0.43 -17.02
N PRO A 54 -49.70 -1.03 -15.88
CA PRO A 54 -48.65 -0.47 -15.03
C PRO A 54 -47.34 -0.40 -15.84
N SER A 55 -46.82 0.81 -15.97
CA SER A 55 -45.44 1.02 -16.48
C SER A 55 -44.47 0.14 -15.72
N PRO A 56 -43.56 -0.55 -16.39
CA PRO A 56 -42.47 -1.22 -15.69
C PRO A 56 -41.71 -0.14 -14.95
N THR A 57 -41.66 -0.26 -13.64
CA THR A 57 -40.70 0.44 -12.80
C THR A 57 -39.32 0.05 -13.35
N VAL A 58 -38.70 0.97 -14.06
CA VAL A 58 -37.26 0.86 -14.39
C VAL A 58 -36.59 0.89 -13.04
N SER A 59 -36.19 -0.27 -12.55
CA SER A 59 -35.17 -0.33 -11.49
C SER A 59 -34.01 0.48 -12.05
N GLN A 60 -33.74 1.61 -11.42
CA GLN A 60 -32.46 2.27 -11.62
C GLN A 60 -31.43 1.23 -11.21
N GLU A 61 -30.75 0.63 -12.21
CA GLU A 61 -29.46 0.04 -11.97
C GLU A 61 -28.64 1.17 -11.35
N GLU A 62 -28.36 1.04 -10.05
CA GLU A 62 -27.31 1.80 -9.41
C GLU A 62 -26.08 1.54 -10.26
N THR A 63 -25.70 2.56 -11.03
CA THR A 63 -24.45 2.57 -11.79
C THR A 63 -23.37 2.54 -10.73
N ALA A 64 -22.89 1.34 -10.40
CA ALA A 64 -21.73 1.15 -9.54
C ALA A 64 -20.62 2.03 -10.13
N THR A 65 -20.15 2.99 -9.37
CA THR A 65 -18.99 3.81 -9.75
C THR A 65 -17.88 2.86 -10.13
N PRO A 66 -17.27 2.98 -11.33
CA PRO A 66 -16.19 2.09 -11.73
C PRO A 66 -15.10 2.14 -10.66
N MET A 67 -14.71 0.97 -10.16
CA MET A 67 -13.59 0.85 -9.24
C MET A 67 -12.34 1.39 -9.93
N ASP A 68 -11.60 2.27 -9.28
CA ASP A 68 -10.32 2.78 -9.78
C ASP A 68 -9.23 1.69 -9.78
N ASP A 69 -8.07 1.97 -10.37
CA ASP A 69 -7.03 0.96 -10.55
C ASP A 69 -6.38 0.59 -9.20
N ASP A 70 -6.21 1.56 -8.31
CA ASP A 70 -5.64 1.35 -6.97
C ASP A 70 -6.56 0.46 -6.11
N ALA A 71 -7.87 0.71 -6.17
CA ALA A 71 -8.85 -0.13 -5.48
C ALA A 71 -8.87 -1.57 -6.00
N ARG A 72 -8.68 -1.79 -7.32
CA ARG A 72 -8.55 -3.14 -7.89
C ARG A 72 -7.29 -3.84 -7.42
N GLU A 73 -6.17 -3.11 -7.36
CA GLU A 73 -4.90 -3.64 -6.87
C GLU A 73 -5.02 -4.03 -5.40
N ASN A 74 -5.57 -3.16 -4.55
CA ASN A 74 -5.85 -3.43 -3.15
C ASN A 74 -6.75 -4.65 -2.97
N GLN A 75 -7.82 -4.77 -3.75
CA GLN A 75 -8.71 -5.94 -3.73
C GLN A 75 -7.95 -7.22 -4.03
N ALA A 76 -7.14 -7.23 -5.09
CA ALA A 76 -6.36 -8.40 -5.48
C ALA A 76 -5.27 -8.74 -4.45
N LEU A 77 -4.65 -7.72 -3.84
CA LEU A 77 -3.63 -7.88 -2.80
C LEU A 77 -4.25 -8.49 -1.53
N LEU A 78 -5.35 -7.92 -1.05
CA LEU A 78 -6.04 -8.41 0.14
C LEU A 78 -6.63 -9.81 -0.04
N ALA A 79 -7.17 -10.14 -1.22
CA ALA A 79 -7.68 -11.46 -1.52
C ALA A 79 -6.62 -12.57 -1.45
N ALA A 80 -5.35 -12.23 -1.68
CA ALA A 80 -4.21 -13.15 -1.60
C ALA A 80 -3.51 -13.15 -0.23
N THR A 81 -3.95 -12.30 0.70
CA THR A 81 -3.33 -12.10 2.02
C THR A 81 -4.16 -12.78 3.11
N THR A 82 -3.55 -13.66 3.90
CA THR A 82 -4.16 -14.32 5.07
C THR A 82 -3.50 -13.91 6.38
N VAL A 83 -2.26 -13.45 6.31
CA VAL A 83 -1.46 -13.01 7.47
C VAL A 83 -1.72 -11.52 7.71
N SER A 84 -2.24 -11.16 8.87
CA SER A 84 -2.44 -9.75 9.25
C SER A 84 -1.12 -9.06 9.60
N LEU A 85 -1.12 -7.71 9.60
CA LEU A 85 0.02 -6.88 10.02
C LEU A 85 0.58 -7.34 11.37
N ALA A 86 -0.26 -7.50 12.38
CA ALA A 86 0.17 -7.94 13.72
C ALA A 86 0.79 -9.35 13.72
N GLN A 87 0.29 -10.26 12.87
CA GLN A 87 0.88 -11.58 12.72
C GLN A 87 2.23 -11.52 12.02
N ALA A 88 2.40 -10.66 11.01
CA ALA A 88 3.65 -10.44 10.31
C ALA A 88 4.72 -9.86 11.25
N VAL A 89 4.38 -8.83 12.03
CA VAL A 89 5.24 -8.26 13.07
C VAL A 89 5.71 -9.33 14.05
N LYS A 90 4.77 -10.13 14.57
CA LYS A 90 5.08 -11.21 15.50
C LYS A 90 5.97 -12.28 14.89
N ALA A 91 5.78 -12.59 13.60
CA ALA A 91 6.60 -13.59 12.90
C ALA A 91 8.03 -13.09 12.68
N ALA A 92 8.18 -11.84 12.20
CA ALA A 92 9.47 -11.22 11.92
C ALA A 92 10.31 -11.01 13.19
N GLY A 93 9.68 -10.64 14.31
CA GLY A 93 10.38 -10.37 15.59
C GLY A 93 10.83 -11.60 16.35
N LYS A 94 10.56 -12.83 15.88
CA LYS A 94 10.93 -14.06 16.62
C LYS A 94 12.43 -14.22 16.84
N ASP A 95 13.22 -13.85 15.83
CA ASP A 95 14.67 -14.02 15.85
C ASP A 95 15.40 -12.71 16.24
N GLU A 96 14.63 -11.64 16.51
CA GLU A 96 15.11 -10.31 16.86
C GLU A 96 14.40 -9.82 18.16
N PRO A 97 14.62 -10.47 19.32
CA PRO A 97 13.84 -10.22 20.53
C PRO A 97 14.04 -8.82 21.13
N ASP A 98 15.17 -8.18 20.84
CA ASP A 98 15.54 -6.85 21.35
C ASP A 98 15.18 -5.73 20.36
N ALA A 99 14.69 -6.06 19.16
CA ALA A 99 14.33 -5.09 18.15
C ALA A 99 12.81 -4.82 18.13
N ARG A 100 12.46 -3.58 17.84
CA ARG A 100 11.09 -3.08 17.75
C ARG A 100 10.71 -2.78 16.30
N PRO A 101 9.48 -3.06 15.84
CA PRO A 101 9.04 -2.68 14.51
C PRO A 101 9.00 -1.16 14.37
N VAL A 102 9.56 -0.64 13.28
CA VAL A 102 9.52 0.78 12.89
C VAL A 102 8.79 0.99 11.57
N ALA A 103 8.71 -0.05 10.72
CA ALA A 103 7.89 -0.03 9.52
C ALA A 103 7.38 -1.44 9.21
N VAL A 104 6.15 -1.51 8.72
CA VAL A 104 5.49 -2.73 8.25
C VAL A 104 4.69 -2.37 7.03
N GLU A 105 4.92 -3.04 5.91
CA GLU A 105 4.26 -2.75 4.64
C GLU A 105 3.87 -4.03 3.91
N LEU A 106 2.64 -4.09 3.41
CA LEU A 106 2.15 -5.16 2.55
C LEU A 106 2.38 -4.78 1.10
N GLY A 107 3.14 -5.60 0.39
CA GLY A 107 3.45 -5.39 -1.01
C GLY A 107 3.44 -6.68 -1.81
N ARG A 108 3.97 -6.59 -3.04
CA ARG A 108 4.15 -7.73 -3.93
C ARG A 108 5.62 -7.89 -4.29
N THR A 109 6.07 -9.13 -4.39
CA THR A 109 7.39 -9.44 -4.92
C THR A 109 7.42 -9.22 -6.44
N GLU A 110 8.62 -9.24 -7.05
CA GLU A 110 8.78 -9.25 -8.52
C GLU A 110 8.01 -10.40 -9.23
N ARG A 111 7.63 -11.45 -8.49
CA ARG A 111 6.83 -12.58 -8.98
C ARG A 111 5.36 -12.46 -8.65
N ASP A 112 4.91 -11.26 -8.26
CA ASP A 112 3.52 -10.95 -7.92
C ASP A 112 2.98 -11.71 -6.67
N ALA A 113 3.85 -12.23 -5.82
CA ALA A 113 3.45 -12.87 -4.57
C ALA A 113 3.29 -11.85 -3.45
N PRO A 114 2.19 -11.88 -2.66
CA PRO A 114 1.98 -10.94 -1.57
C PRO A 114 2.96 -11.24 -0.42
N HIS A 115 3.56 -10.20 0.14
CA HIS A 115 4.46 -10.31 1.28
C HIS A 115 4.39 -9.05 2.15
N TRP A 116 4.73 -9.23 3.41
CA TRP A 116 4.99 -8.14 4.33
C TRP A 116 6.49 -7.87 4.39
N THR A 117 6.90 -6.63 4.25
CA THR A 117 8.23 -6.16 4.63
C THR A 117 8.14 -5.56 6.02
N VAL A 118 8.89 -6.12 6.97
CA VAL A 118 8.92 -5.66 8.36
C VAL A 118 10.32 -5.16 8.67
N THR A 119 10.44 -3.86 8.95
CA THR A 119 11.68 -3.25 9.42
C THR A 119 11.69 -3.23 10.95
N LEU A 120 12.68 -3.88 11.52
CA LEU A 120 12.92 -3.98 12.95
C LEU A 120 14.16 -3.18 13.30
N ALA A 121 14.09 -2.34 14.33
CA ALA A 121 15.21 -1.53 14.79
C ALA A 121 15.53 -1.79 16.27
N GLU A 122 16.82 -1.82 16.59
CA GLU A 122 17.33 -1.86 17.96
C GLU A 122 17.36 -0.45 18.58
N ASP A 123 17.54 -0.37 19.88
CA ASP A 123 17.58 0.90 20.62
C ASP A 123 18.71 1.85 20.18
N ASP A 124 19.76 1.35 19.50
CA ASP A 124 20.81 2.17 18.90
C ASP A 124 20.46 2.73 17.52
N GLY A 125 19.24 2.45 17.01
CA GLY A 125 18.73 2.81 15.70
C GLY A 125 19.25 1.95 14.55
N SER A 126 20.06 0.91 14.81
CA SER A 126 20.40 -0.07 13.79
C SER A 126 19.15 -0.87 13.40
N ALA A 127 19.00 -1.18 12.12
CA ALA A 127 17.77 -1.80 11.64
C ALA A 127 18.04 -2.93 10.66
N VAL A 128 17.13 -3.90 10.67
CA VAL A 128 17.07 -5.02 9.73
C VAL A 128 15.69 -5.13 9.13
N ALA A 129 15.59 -5.55 7.89
CA ALA A 129 14.31 -5.85 7.26
C ALA A 129 14.14 -7.36 7.11
N ARG A 130 12.91 -7.83 7.33
CA ARG A 130 12.48 -9.22 7.16
C ARG A 130 11.30 -9.25 6.20
N GLN A 131 11.29 -10.23 5.30
CA GLN A 131 10.09 -10.50 4.52
C GLN A 131 9.28 -11.63 5.17
N VAL A 132 7.97 -11.43 5.24
CA VAL A 132 7.02 -12.44 5.71
C VAL A 132 6.04 -12.72 4.58
N ASP A 133 5.98 -13.95 4.11
CA ASP A 133 5.01 -14.36 3.10
C ASP A 133 3.59 -14.14 3.62
N ALA A 134 2.81 -13.33 2.92
CA ALA A 134 1.50 -12.88 3.40
C ALA A 134 0.41 -13.95 3.35
N ALA A 135 0.65 -15.08 2.69
CA ALA A 135 -0.26 -16.21 2.66
C ALA A 135 0.06 -17.24 3.75
N SER A 136 1.34 -17.54 4.00
CA SER A 136 1.78 -18.62 4.89
C SER A 136 2.39 -18.16 6.22
N GLY A 137 2.86 -16.91 6.30
CA GLY A 137 3.61 -16.38 7.46
C GLY A 137 5.07 -16.86 7.54
N ALA A 138 5.60 -17.46 6.47
CA ALA A 138 7.00 -17.86 6.41
C ALA A 138 7.91 -16.63 6.36
N VAL A 139 8.97 -16.64 7.20
CA VAL A 139 9.91 -15.52 7.31
C VAL A 139 11.16 -15.79 6.49
N SER A 140 11.67 -14.77 5.83
CA SER A 140 12.94 -14.77 5.11
C SER A 140 13.65 -13.43 5.25
N ASP A 141 14.94 -13.37 4.91
CA ASP A 141 15.67 -12.10 4.82
C ASP A 141 15.11 -11.27 3.67
N SER A 142 15.00 -9.96 3.89
CA SER A 142 14.64 -9.04 2.80
C SER A 142 15.77 -8.95 1.78
N PRO A 143 15.42 -8.75 0.48
CA PRO A 143 16.38 -8.39 -0.56
C PRO A 143 17.24 -7.19 -0.15
N ALA A 144 18.40 -7.08 -0.77
CA ALA A 144 19.35 -6.01 -0.42
C ALA A 144 18.79 -4.59 -0.69
N ASP A 145 17.88 -4.48 -1.66
CA ASP A 145 17.27 -3.22 -2.05
C ASP A 145 16.16 -2.75 -1.05
N ASP A 146 15.57 -3.69 -0.29
CA ASP A 146 14.56 -3.42 0.74
C ASP A 146 15.17 -3.25 2.14
N ARG A 147 16.51 -3.28 2.23
CA ARG A 147 17.20 -3.09 3.51
C ARG A 147 17.21 -1.62 3.90
N PRO A 148 16.87 -1.30 5.16
CA PRO A 148 16.86 0.07 5.62
C PRO A 148 18.26 0.67 5.49
N ASP A 149 18.33 1.93 5.04
CA ASP A 149 19.57 2.67 4.97
C ASP A 149 20.24 2.74 6.34
N GLY A 150 21.54 2.44 6.35
CA GLY A 150 22.32 2.39 7.59
C GLY A 150 23.13 3.66 7.85
N GLY A 151 22.74 4.80 7.28
CA GLY A 151 23.34 6.10 7.52
C GLY A 151 23.32 6.48 9.01
N ARG A 152 24.24 7.38 9.42
CA ARG A 152 24.26 7.84 10.81
C ARG A 152 22.99 8.61 11.11
N ASP A 153 22.58 9.49 10.21
CA ASP A 153 21.42 10.37 10.38
C ASP A 153 20.13 9.53 10.51
N ASP A 154 19.96 8.52 9.66
CA ASP A 154 18.82 7.60 9.72
C ASP A 154 18.77 6.78 11.01
N ARG A 155 19.92 6.43 11.57
CA ARG A 155 20.01 5.74 12.86
C ARG A 155 19.62 6.64 14.02
N GLU A 156 20.13 7.89 14.02
CA GLU A 156 19.83 8.87 15.06
C GLU A 156 18.34 9.23 15.04
N GLU A 157 17.74 9.35 13.85
CA GLU A 157 16.31 9.57 13.69
C GLU A 157 15.49 8.40 14.26
N ARG A 158 15.75 7.16 13.80
CA ARG A 158 15.04 5.97 14.31
C ARG A 158 15.17 5.82 15.82
N LYS A 159 16.37 6.07 16.37
CA LYS A 159 16.59 6.04 17.81
C LYS A 159 15.69 7.04 18.53
N THR A 160 15.62 8.30 18.05
CA THR A 160 14.78 9.33 18.65
C THR A 160 13.29 8.93 18.60
N LEU A 161 12.83 8.44 17.45
CA LEU A 161 11.45 7.97 17.29
C LEU A 161 11.12 6.81 18.24
N LEU A 162 12.04 5.85 18.40
CA LEU A 162 11.86 4.72 19.29
C LEU A 162 11.85 5.13 20.78
N GLU A 163 12.61 6.17 21.16
CA GLU A 163 12.60 6.71 22.52
C GLU A 163 11.26 7.37 22.88
N GLU A 164 10.57 7.96 21.91
CA GLU A 164 9.27 8.62 22.08
C GLU A 164 8.09 7.65 21.95
N ALA A 165 8.25 6.54 21.21
CA ALA A 165 7.16 5.62 20.94
C ALA A 165 6.91 4.64 22.08
N GLU A 166 5.74 4.76 22.74
CA GLU A 166 5.21 3.80 23.72
C GLU A 166 4.20 2.82 23.06
N THR A 167 3.54 3.26 21.96
CA THR A 167 2.64 2.43 21.15
C THR A 167 3.44 1.73 20.06
N ASP A 168 3.26 0.42 19.89
CA ASP A 168 3.88 -0.34 18.82
C ASP A 168 3.05 -0.33 17.51
N ALA A 169 3.62 -0.82 16.41
CA ALA A 169 2.96 -0.89 15.10
C ALA A 169 1.61 -1.62 15.14
N SER A 170 1.49 -2.68 15.96
CA SER A 170 0.24 -3.44 16.08
C SER A 170 -0.82 -2.67 16.84
N GLY A 171 -0.43 -1.93 17.88
CA GLY A 171 -1.30 -1.04 18.64
C GLY A 171 -1.79 0.12 17.79
N ALA A 172 -0.91 0.74 17.01
CA ALA A 172 -1.27 1.80 16.08
C ALA A 172 -2.22 1.31 14.98
N ALA A 173 -1.92 0.16 14.37
CA ALA A 173 -2.80 -0.47 13.37
C ALA A 173 -4.20 -0.78 13.95
N LYS A 174 -4.25 -1.23 15.21
CA LYS A 174 -5.53 -1.44 15.89
C LYS A 174 -6.28 -0.12 16.12
N ALA A 175 -5.62 0.91 16.62
CA ALA A 175 -6.24 2.22 16.82
C ALA A 175 -6.80 2.80 15.52
N ALA A 176 -6.04 2.69 14.42
CA ALA A 176 -6.46 3.12 13.10
C ALA A 176 -7.68 2.33 12.59
N THR A 177 -7.68 0.98 12.72
CA THR A 177 -8.80 0.14 12.28
C THR A 177 -10.04 0.23 13.16
N ASP A 178 -9.89 0.52 14.45
CA ASP A 178 -11.01 0.85 15.34
C ASP A 178 -11.69 2.17 14.92
N ARG A 179 -10.92 3.10 14.39
CA ARG A 179 -11.40 4.40 13.91
C ARG A 179 -11.96 4.32 12.48
N ARG A 180 -11.29 3.58 11.61
CA ARG A 180 -11.68 3.34 10.21
C ARG A 180 -11.74 1.83 9.99
N PRO A 181 -12.95 1.25 9.95
CA PRO A 181 -13.09 -0.18 9.70
C PRO A 181 -12.46 -0.58 8.36
N GLY A 182 -11.55 -1.57 8.41
CA GLY A 182 -10.79 -1.99 7.24
C GLY A 182 -9.64 -2.93 7.59
N THR A 183 -8.72 -3.08 6.65
CA THR A 183 -7.49 -3.85 6.82
C THR A 183 -6.29 -2.92 6.79
N ALA A 184 -5.52 -2.88 7.88
CA ALA A 184 -4.25 -2.15 7.90
C ALA A 184 -3.23 -2.86 7.00
N ILE A 185 -2.70 -2.14 6.00
CA ILE A 185 -1.72 -2.65 5.03
C ILE A 185 -0.34 -2.04 5.21
N LYS A 186 -0.24 -0.93 5.93
CA LYS A 186 1.03 -0.26 6.24
C LYS A 186 0.96 0.36 7.63
N ALA A 187 2.08 0.38 8.33
CA ALA A 187 2.32 1.18 9.52
C ALA A 187 3.79 1.60 9.53
N GLU A 188 4.07 2.88 9.55
CA GLU A 188 5.42 3.45 9.55
C GLU A 188 5.56 4.49 10.66
N LEU A 189 6.64 4.39 11.41
CA LEU A 189 6.97 5.32 12.49
C LEU A 189 7.82 6.45 11.91
N GLU A 190 7.29 7.66 11.98
CA GLU A 190 7.93 8.85 11.41
C GLU A 190 7.81 10.06 12.34
N GLU A 191 8.56 11.12 12.04
CA GLU A 191 8.42 12.41 12.72
C GLU A 191 7.39 13.27 11.98
N SER A 192 6.40 13.76 12.70
CA SER A 192 5.42 14.70 12.17
C SER A 192 5.20 15.85 13.15
N GLY A 193 5.62 17.05 12.75
CA GLY A 193 5.45 18.27 13.56
C GLY A 193 6.21 18.26 14.88
N GLY A 194 7.32 17.56 14.98
CA GLY A 194 8.16 17.45 16.19
C GLY A 194 7.70 16.36 17.16
N THR A 195 6.88 15.41 16.70
CA THR A 195 6.34 14.31 17.51
C THR A 195 6.45 13.00 16.73
N ALA A 196 6.74 11.90 17.41
CA ALA A 196 6.71 10.57 16.82
C ALA A 196 5.26 10.15 16.53
N VAL A 197 4.99 9.76 15.27
CA VAL A 197 3.66 9.41 14.76
C VAL A 197 3.74 8.10 13.98
N TRP A 198 2.78 7.23 14.19
CA TRP A 198 2.52 6.10 13.32
C TRP A 198 1.61 6.54 12.18
N GLN A 199 2.11 6.53 10.97
CA GLN A 199 1.29 6.65 9.77
C GLN A 199 0.78 5.27 9.37
N VAL A 200 -0.54 5.07 9.44
CA VAL A 200 -1.18 3.78 9.17
C VAL A 200 -2.08 3.88 7.96
N GLU A 201 -1.85 3.04 6.95
CA GLU A 201 -2.74 2.91 5.82
C GLU A 201 -3.76 1.80 6.04
N VAL A 202 -5.04 2.14 5.94
CA VAL A 202 -6.17 1.24 6.11
C VAL A 202 -6.96 1.18 4.81
N VAL A 203 -7.12 -0.03 4.27
CA VAL A 203 -7.96 -0.30 3.10
C VAL A 203 -9.36 -0.69 3.56
N ASP A 204 -10.35 0.05 3.12
CA ASP A 204 -11.76 -0.24 3.34
C ASP A 204 -12.18 -1.53 2.62
N GLN A 205 -12.96 -2.38 3.27
CA GLN A 205 -13.30 -3.72 2.75
C GLN A 205 -14.38 -3.73 1.67
N GLU A 206 -15.12 -2.64 1.50
CA GLU A 206 -16.19 -2.54 0.50
C GLU A 206 -15.72 -1.79 -0.74
N SER A 207 -15.07 -0.63 -0.54
CA SER A 207 -14.60 0.23 -1.62
C SER A 207 -13.17 -0.08 -2.08
N PHE A 208 -12.39 -0.78 -1.26
CA PHE A 208 -10.95 -1.03 -1.43
C PHE A 208 -10.08 0.24 -1.55
N ARG A 209 -10.62 1.39 -1.13
CA ARG A 209 -9.90 2.65 -1.06
C ARG A 209 -9.05 2.71 0.20
N THR A 210 -7.90 3.38 0.07
CA THR A 210 -6.97 3.58 1.17
C THR A 210 -7.29 4.86 1.93
N THR A 211 -7.25 4.78 3.25
CA THR A 211 -7.26 5.93 4.16
C THR A 211 -5.99 5.89 4.98
N THR A 212 -5.26 7.00 5.02
CA THR A 212 -4.11 7.19 5.91
C THR A 212 -4.61 7.73 7.25
N VAL A 213 -4.18 7.11 8.33
CA VAL A 213 -4.54 7.47 9.70
C VAL A 213 -3.26 7.72 10.47
N ASP A 214 -3.07 8.95 10.95
CA ASP A 214 -1.96 9.31 11.83
C ASP A 214 -2.35 9.00 13.28
N VAL A 215 -1.51 8.23 13.96
CA VAL A 215 -1.69 7.81 15.35
C VAL A 215 -0.48 8.28 16.17
N ASP A 216 -0.72 8.98 17.26
CA ASP A 216 0.33 9.40 18.21
C ASP A 216 1.09 8.17 18.73
N ALA A 217 2.41 8.15 18.53
CA ALA A 217 3.22 7.00 18.91
C ALA A 217 3.41 6.89 20.43
N GLY A 218 3.22 7.98 21.19
CA GLY A 218 3.31 7.98 22.66
C GLY A 218 2.06 7.40 23.32
N ASP A 219 0.85 7.83 22.91
CA ASP A 219 -0.37 7.45 23.63
C ASP A 219 -1.41 6.67 22.78
N GLY A 220 -1.13 6.44 21.51
CA GLY A 220 -1.98 5.64 20.62
C GLY A 220 -3.27 6.34 20.16
N ARG A 221 -3.39 7.67 20.34
CA ARG A 221 -4.57 8.41 19.88
C ARG A 221 -4.49 8.71 18.39
N VAL A 222 -5.62 8.60 17.70
CA VAL A 222 -5.74 9.07 16.32
C VAL A 222 -5.67 10.59 16.28
N LEU A 223 -4.75 11.14 15.50
CA LEU A 223 -4.51 12.56 15.31
C LEU A 223 -5.22 13.10 14.07
N ARG A 224 -5.12 12.38 12.95
CA ARG A 224 -5.63 12.82 11.65
C ARG A 224 -6.04 11.62 10.79
N GLU A 225 -6.92 11.87 9.84
CA GLU A 225 -7.34 10.95 8.79
C GLU A 225 -7.31 11.67 7.45
N ASP A 226 -6.70 11.03 6.44
CA ASP A 226 -6.70 11.49 5.05
C ASP A 226 -7.13 10.33 4.15
N THR A 227 -8.18 10.53 3.37
CA THR A 227 -8.63 9.52 2.40
C THR A 227 -8.14 9.93 1.02
N ALA A 228 -7.49 9.00 0.30
CA ALA A 228 -7.13 9.20 -1.10
C ALA A 228 -8.39 9.34 -1.94
N ASP A 229 -8.49 10.42 -2.71
CA ASP A 229 -9.61 10.73 -3.62
C ASP A 229 -9.51 9.94 -4.93
#